data_6de409d50e6a20f1d19eeea9a6985937
#
_entry.id   6de409d50e6a20f1d19eeea9a6985937
#
_cell.length_a   1.000
_cell.length_b   1.000
_cell.length_c   1.000
_cell.angle_alpha   90.00
_cell.angle_beta   90.00
_cell.angle_gamma   90.00
#
_symmetry.space_group_name_H-M   'P 1'
#
loop_
_entity.id
_entity.type
_entity.pdbx_description
1 polymer ?
#
loop_
_entity_poly.entity_id
_entity_poly.type
_entity_poly.pdbx_seq_one_letter_code
_entity_poly.pdbx_strand_id
1 'polypeptide(L)'
;MADAAIRTCYAAGMDPDVLRIKTRLYSGNEIAMGPGKADLLEAIAQHGSISAAGRALGMSYRRTWLLVDAMNRCWREPLVQTAAGGSHGGGAQLTPLGHSVLGDYRALQKRLSAAAADAPEQAALVAALLPDPRPTRD
;
A
#
# COMPACT_ATOMS: atom_id res chain seq x y z
N MET A 1 -7.01 9.83 4.36
CA MET A 1 -7.52 10.13 5.72
C MET A 1 -7.20 9.05 6.76
N ALA A 2 -6.54 7.99 6.38
CA ALA A 2 -5.98 7.02 7.33
C ALA A 2 -4.79 7.59 8.14
N ASP A 3 -4.26 8.72 7.71
CA ASP A 3 -3.04 9.30 8.28
C ASP A 3 -3.20 9.87 9.68
N ALA A 4 -4.41 10.32 10.06
CA ALA A 4 -4.63 10.91 11.38
C ALA A 4 -4.53 9.88 12.51
N ALA A 5 -4.98 8.65 12.28
CA ALA A 5 -4.94 7.58 13.27
C ALA A 5 -3.52 7.03 13.45
N ILE A 6 -2.71 7.03 12.38
CA ILE A 6 -1.31 6.62 12.42
C ILE A 6 -0.48 7.66 13.17
N ARG A 7 -0.76 8.93 12.96
CA ARG A 7 -0.07 10.03 13.65
C ARG A 7 -0.30 10.06 15.15
N THR A 8 -1.43 9.56 15.62
CA THR A 8 -1.76 9.56 17.05
C THR A 8 -1.02 8.45 17.82
N CYS A 9 -0.48 7.44 17.13
CA CYS A 9 0.26 6.35 17.76
C CYS A 9 1.74 6.65 17.97
N TYR A 10 2.25 7.75 17.42
CA TYR A 10 3.62 8.16 17.67
C TYR A 10 3.67 9.04 18.92
N ALA A 11 4.54 8.68 19.85
CA ALA A 11 4.78 9.50 21.05
C ALA A 11 5.08 10.95 20.65
N ALA A 12 4.56 11.87 21.43
CA ALA A 12 4.71 13.30 21.16
C ALA A 12 6.18 13.67 20.86
N GLY A 13 6.42 14.20 19.67
CA GLY A 13 7.75 14.67 19.25
C GLY A 13 8.46 13.83 18.20
N MET A 14 7.87 12.70 17.73
CA MET A 14 8.48 11.88 16.70
C MET A 14 7.81 12.11 15.33
N ASP A 15 8.64 12.44 14.32
CA ASP A 15 8.19 12.56 12.95
C ASP A 15 7.79 11.17 12.43
N PRO A 16 6.51 10.99 12.00
CA PRO A 16 6.04 9.69 11.50
C PRO A 16 6.76 9.23 10.24
N ASP A 17 7.48 10.13 9.55
CA ASP A 17 8.20 9.79 8.33
C ASP A 17 9.63 9.29 8.59
N VAL A 18 10.11 9.32 9.82
CA VAL A 18 11.48 8.90 10.14
C VAL A 18 11.66 7.39 10.01
N LEU A 19 10.68 6.61 10.47
CA LEU A 19 10.68 5.16 10.29
C LEU A 19 9.59 4.77 9.30
N ARG A 20 9.99 4.14 8.21
CA ARG A 20 9.05 3.65 7.18
C ARG A 20 9.15 2.15 7.06
N ILE A 21 8.04 1.48 7.28
CA ILE A 21 7.95 0.02 7.16
C ILE A 21 7.19 -0.30 5.88
N LYS A 22 7.86 -0.99 4.95
CA LYS A 22 7.25 -1.45 3.70
C LYS A 22 7.13 -2.97 3.74
N THR A 23 5.93 -3.45 3.93
CA THR A 23 5.64 -4.88 4.00
C THR A 23 5.28 -5.41 2.63
N ARG A 24 5.93 -6.49 2.21
CA ARG A 24 5.65 -7.15 0.94
C ARG A 24 5.38 -8.63 1.18
N LEU A 25 4.36 -9.14 0.51
CA LEU A 25 4.10 -10.58 0.45
C LEU A 25 4.49 -11.08 -0.93
N TYR A 26 5.07 -12.28 -0.97
CA TYR A 26 5.57 -12.88 -2.20
C TYR A 26 4.83 -14.18 -2.49
N SER A 27 4.53 -14.39 -3.77
CA SER A 27 4.13 -15.68 -4.31
C SER A 27 5.31 -16.16 -5.16
N GLY A 28 6.08 -17.12 -4.65
CA GLY A 28 7.36 -17.44 -5.25
C GLY A 28 8.28 -16.22 -5.26
N ASN A 29 8.74 -15.81 -6.44
CA ASN A 29 9.60 -14.63 -6.61
C ASN A 29 8.82 -13.37 -7.01
N GLU A 30 7.51 -13.47 -7.16
CA GLU A 30 6.67 -12.35 -7.57
C GLU A 30 6.05 -11.66 -6.36
N ILE A 31 6.02 -10.34 -6.37
CA ILE A 31 5.39 -9.56 -5.29
C ILE A 31 3.88 -9.65 -5.44
N ALA A 32 3.24 -10.35 -4.50
CA ALA A 32 1.79 -10.53 -4.50
C ALA A 32 1.05 -9.32 -3.92
N MET A 33 1.64 -8.65 -2.93
CA MET A 33 1.07 -7.46 -2.29
C MET A 33 2.18 -6.60 -1.71
N GLY A 34 1.98 -5.32 -1.76
CA GLY A 34 2.83 -4.30 -1.17
C GLY A 34 2.07 -2.99 -1.05
N PRO A 35 2.70 -1.92 -0.55
CA PRO A 35 2.00 -0.63 -0.37
C PRO A 35 1.36 -0.08 -1.64
N GLY A 36 2.08 -0.13 -2.76
CA GLY A 36 1.58 0.37 -4.04
C GLY A 36 0.39 -0.42 -4.57
N LYS A 37 0.43 -1.75 -4.46
CA LYS A 37 -0.68 -2.61 -4.86
C LYS A 37 -1.91 -2.40 -3.97
N ALA A 38 -1.70 -2.20 -2.67
CA ALA A 38 -2.80 -1.90 -1.74
C ALA A 38 -3.44 -0.56 -2.07
N ASP A 39 -2.64 0.47 -2.36
CA ASP A 39 -3.15 1.78 -2.80
C ASP A 39 -3.98 1.63 -4.08
N LEU A 40 -3.52 0.81 -5.01
CA LEU A 40 -4.24 0.55 -6.26
C LEU A 40 -5.59 -0.15 -6.00
N LEU A 41 -5.63 -1.14 -5.11
CA LEU A 41 -6.90 -1.79 -4.75
C LEU A 41 -7.89 -0.79 -4.16
N GLU A 42 -7.44 0.08 -3.26
CA GLU A 42 -8.30 1.14 -2.70
C GLU A 42 -8.81 2.09 -3.78
N ALA A 43 -7.93 2.50 -4.69
CA ALA A 43 -8.30 3.41 -5.78
C ALA A 43 -9.32 2.75 -6.72
N ILE A 44 -9.17 1.46 -7.03
CA ILE A 44 -10.15 0.72 -7.84
C ILE A 44 -11.51 0.69 -7.13
N ALA A 45 -11.53 0.42 -5.83
CA ALA A 45 -12.76 0.41 -5.05
C ALA A 45 -13.46 1.78 -5.05
N GLN A 46 -12.67 2.87 -5.02
CA GLN A 46 -13.20 4.24 -5.02
C GLN A 46 -13.67 4.70 -6.40
N HIS A 47 -12.92 4.39 -7.43
CA HIS A 47 -13.15 4.93 -8.78
C HIS A 47 -13.95 4.00 -9.69
N GLY A 48 -14.05 2.72 -9.35
CA GLY A 48 -14.80 1.75 -10.14
C GLY A 48 -14.20 1.44 -11.51
N SER A 49 -12.93 1.80 -11.75
CA SER A 49 -12.23 1.59 -13.01
C SER A 49 -10.73 1.45 -12.75
N ILE A 50 -10.10 0.47 -13.41
CA ILE A 50 -8.65 0.26 -13.33
C ILE A 50 -7.90 1.47 -13.90
N SER A 51 -8.33 1.96 -15.06
CA SER A 51 -7.69 3.11 -15.71
C SER A 51 -7.81 4.37 -14.87
N ALA A 52 -8.98 4.65 -14.32
CA ALA A 52 -9.19 5.83 -13.46
C ALA A 52 -8.38 5.73 -12.17
N ALA A 53 -8.32 4.54 -11.57
CA ALA A 53 -7.52 4.31 -10.38
C ALA A 53 -6.03 4.58 -10.64
N GLY A 54 -5.50 4.06 -11.75
CA GLY A 54 -4.11 4.29 -12.13
C GLY A 54 -3.81 5.78 -12.34
N ARG A 55 -4.69 6.50 -13.02
CA ARG A 55 -4.54 7.95 -13.21
C ARG A 55 -4.55 8.71 -11.89
N ALA A 56 -5.45 8.33 -10.98
CA ALA A 56 -5.53 8.96 -9.66
C ALA A 56 -4.23 8.79 -8.86
N LEU A 57 -3.50 7.70 -9.08
CA LEU A 57 -2.23 7.42 -8.41
C LEU A 57 -1.00 7.88 -9.22
N GLY A 58 -1.20 8.53 -10.36
CA GLY A 58 -0.09 8.96 -11.21
C GLY A 58 0.65 7.81 -11.90
N MET A 59 0.01 6.66 -12.05
CA MET A 59 0.59 5.50 -12.73
C MET A 59 0.29 5.52 -14.23
N SER A 60 1.24 5.01 -15.04
CA SER A 60 0.98 4.77 -16.45
C SER A 60 -0.07 3.66 -16.61
N TYR A 61 -0.76 3.67 -17.74
CA TYR A 61 -1.74 2.63 -18.09
C TYR A 61 -1.11 1.23 -18.02
N ARG A 62 0.06 1.06 -18.63
CA ARG A 62 0.77 -0.22 -18.64
C ARG A 62 1.12 -0.69 -17.24
N ARG A 63 1.68 0.19 -16.40
CA ARG A 63 2.05 -0.16 -15.03
C ARG A 63 0.83 -0.58 -14.21
N THR A 64 -0.28 0.13 -14.35
CA THR A 64 -1.52 -0.17 -13.66
C THR A 64 -1.99 -1.59 -13.97
N TRP A 65 -2.04 -1.96 -15.25
CA TRP A 65 -2.46 -3.30 -15.68
C TRP A 65 -1.49 -4.39 -15.26
N LEU A 66 -0.18 -4.12 -15.26
CA LEU A 66 0.80 -5.08 -14.77
C LEU A 66 0.62 -5.39 -13.29
N LEU A 67 0.31 -4.38 -12.47
CA LEU A 67 0.04 -4.57 -11.05
C LEU A 67 -1.25 -5.35 -10.81
N VAL A 68 -2.31 -5.04 -11.55
CA VAL A 68 -3.58 -5.80 -11.47
C VAL A 68 -3.38 -7.24 -11.89
N ASP A 69 -2.65 -7.48 -12.98
CA ASP A 69 -2.35 -8.82 -13.45
C ASP A 69 -1.61 -9.64 -12.38
N ALA A 70 -0.59 -9.07 -11.75
CA ALA A 70 0.14 -9.73 -10.67
C ALA A 70 -0.80 -10.07 -9.49
N MET A 71 -1.65 -9.13 -9.09
CA MET A 71 -2.62 -9.36 -8.02
C MET A 71 -3.65 -10.44 -8.36
N ASN A 72 -3.98 -10.62 -9.64
CA ASN A 72 -4.92 -11.65 -10.04
C ASN A 72 -4.28 -13.02 -10.20
N ARG A 73 -2.95 -13.08 -10.40
CA ARG A 73 -2.24 -14.35 -10.58
C ARG A 73 -1.64 -14.92 -9.30
N CYS A 74 -1.38 -14.08 -8.30
CA CYS A 74 -0.63 -14.48 -7.12
C CYS A 74 -1.49 -15.06 -5.99
N TRP A 75 -2.79 -14.91 -6.06
CA TRP A 75 -3.71 -15.32 -5.01
C TRP A 75 -4.58 -16.49 -5.48
N ARG A 76 -5.19 -17.20 -4.55
CA ARG A 76 -6.06 -18.36 -4.87
C ARG A 76 -7.23 -18.01 -5.80
N GLU A 77 -7.65 -16.75 -5.78
CA GLU A 77 -8.67 -16.19 -6.67
C GLU A 77 -8.24 -14.79 -7.09
N PRO A 78 -8.75 -14.26 -8.20
CA PRO A 78 -8.47 -12.87 -8.56
C PRO A 78 -8.91 -11.89 -7.47
N LEU A 79 -8.16 -10.82 -7.29
CA LEU A 79 -8.52 -9.75 -6.36
C LEU A 79 -9.40 -8.68 -7.01
N VAL A 80 -9.32 -8.55 -8.33
CA VAL A 80 -10.05 -7.55 -9.12
C VAL A 80 -10.80 -8.26 -10.23
N GLN A 81 -12.06 -7.91 -10.40
CA GLN A 81 -12.87 -8.36 -11.53
C GLN A 81 -13.30 -7.18 -12.37
N THR A 82 -13.34 -7.38 -13.68
CA THR A 82 -13.80 -6.38 -14.63
C THR A 82 -15.19 -6.76 -15.14
N ALA A 83 -16.06 -5.74 -15.28
CA ALA A 83 -17.31 -5.93 -15.96
C ALA A 83 -17.07 -5.81 -17.47
N ALA A 84 -17.64 -6.74 -18.24
CA ALA A 84 -17.64 -6.64 -19.71
C ALA A 84 -18.35 -5.34 -20.12
N GLY A 85 -17.78 -4.65 -21.11
CA GLY A 85 -18.22 -3.33 -21.52
C GLY A 85 -19.71 -3.24 -21.82
N GLY A 86 -20.43 -2.50 -20.99
CA GLY A 86 -21.74 -1.97 -21.34
C GLY A 86 -21.58 -0.60 -22.01
N SER A 87 -22.67 0.11 -22.17
CA SER A 87 -22.72 1.42 -22.84
C SER A 87 -21.87 2.52 -22.17
N HIS A 88 -21.29 2.25 -21.00
CA HIS A 88 -20.47 3.19 -20.24
C HIS A 88 -19.01 2.75 -20.09
N GLY A 89 -18.55 1.83 -20.94
CA GLY A 89 -17.21 1.25 -20.80
C GLY A 89 -17.11 0.27 -19.64
N GLY A 90 -16.02 -0.49 -19.59
CA GLY A 90 -15.82 -1.51 -18.58
C GLY A 90 -15.53 -0.90 -17.20
N GLY A 91 -16.29 -1.34 -16.20
CA GLY A 91 -15.98 -1.07 -14.80
C GLY A 91 -15.06 -2.12 -14.21
N ALA A 92 -14.56 -1.84 -13.02
CA ALA A 92 -13.80 -2.78 -12.23
C ALA A 92 -14.19 -2.65 -10.76
N GLN A 93 -14.16 -3.77 -10.06
CA GLN A 93 -14.43 -3.81 -8.64
C GLN A 93 -13.57 -4.87 -7.97
N LEU A 94 -13.37 -4.76 -6.67
CA LEU A 94 -12.69 -5.80 -5.91
C LEU A 94 -13.61 -7.01 -5.77
N THR A 95 -13.02 -8.19 -5.84
CA THR A 95 -13.73 -9.43 -5.48
C THR A 95 -13.88 -9.49 -3.95
N PRO A 96 -14.71 -10.39 -3.40
CA PRO A 96 -14.74 -10.61 -1.95
C PRO A 96 -13.35 -10.91 -1.37
N LEU A 97 -12.53 -11.71 -2.08
CA LEU A 97 -11.15 -11.95 -1.66
C LEU A 97 -10.31 -10.68 -1.72
N GLY A 98 -10.49 -9.84 -2.76
CA GLY A 98 -9.82 -8.56 -2.88
C GLY A 98 -10.08 -7.64 -1.69
N HIS A 99 -11.33 -7.54 -1.25
CA HIS A 99 -11.69 -6.78 -0.06
C HIS A 99 -11.04 -7.36 1.21
N SER A 100 -11.07 -8.68 1.37
CA SER A 100 -10.46 -9.34 2.53
C SER A 100 -8.95 -9.14 2.57
N VAL A 101 -8.27 -9.34 1.45
CA VAL A 101 -6.81 -9.15 1.36
C VAL A 101 -6.41 -7.71 1.66
N LEU A 102 -7.12 -6.75 1.09
CA LEU A 102 -6.85 -5.33 1.36
C LEU A 102 -7.03 -5.00 2.84
N GLY A 103 -8.14 -5.44 3.43
CA GLY A 103 -8.42 -5.20 4.84
C GLY A 103 -7.36 -5.83 5.76
N ASP A 104 -7.02 -7.08 5.51
CA ASP A 104 -6.02 -7.80 6.30
C ASP A 104 -4.62 -7.18 6.12
N TYR A 105 -4.27 -6.79 4.91
CA TYR A 105 -3.00 -6.14 4.64
C TYR A 105 -2.88 -4.80 5.38
N ARG A 106 -3.91 -3.96 5.33
CA ARG A 106 -3.93 -2.69 6.06
C ARG A 106 -3.87 -2.90 7.57
N ALA A 107 -4.58 -3.89 8.09
CA ALA A 107 -4.54 -4.25 9.51
C ALA A 107 -3.13 -4.71 9.92
N LEU A 108 -2.47 -5.53 9.09
CA LEU A 108 -1.10 -5.97 9.34
C LEU A 108 -0.12 -4.80 9.34
N GLN A 109 -0.21 -3.90 8.36
CA GLN A 109 0.61 -2.69 8.33
C GLN A 109 0.49 -1.88 9.62
N LYS A 110 -0.73 -1.72 10.09
CA LYS A 110 -1.02 -0.98 11.32
C LYS A 110 -0.40 -1.63 12.55
N ARG A 111 -0.50 -2.97 12.66
CA ARG A 111 0.12 -3.72 13.77
C ARG A 111 1.64 -3.63 13.74
N LEU A 112 2.25 -3.74 12.58
CA LEU A 112 3.71 -3.64 12.44
C LEU A 112 4.20 -2.25 12.82
N SER A 113 3.50 -1.20 12.38
CA SER A 113 3.84 0.18 12.74
C SER A 113 3.70 0.42 14.24
N ALA A 114 2.65 -0.09 14.86
CA ALA A 114 2.43 0.02 16.30
C ALA A 114 3.52 -0.71 17.10
N ALA A 115 3.88 -1.93 16.69
CA ALA A 115 4.94 -2.69 17.34
C ALA A 115 6.29 -1.98 17.24
N ALA A 116 6.60 -1.40 16.08
CA ALA A 116 7.83 -0.62 15.91
C ALA A 116 7.84 0.64 16.76
N ALA A 117 6.69 1.32 16.88
CA ALA A 117 6.58 2.54 17.68
C ALA A 117 6.84 2.28 19.18
N ASP A 118 6.48 1.11 19.68
CA ASP A 118 6.67 0.71 21.08
C ASP A 118 8.06 0.10 21.34
N ALA A 119 8.85 -0.16 20.30
CA ALA A 119 10.14 -0.81 20.44
C ALA A 119 11.20 0.18 20.99
N PRO A 120 11.92 -0.14 22.07
CA PRO A 120 12.97 0.74 22.59
C PRO A 120 14.10 0.93 21.58
N GLU A 121 14.37 -0.05 20.73
CA GLU A 121 15.37 0.03 19.67
C GLU A 121 15.04 1.14 18.68
N GLN A 122 13.77 1.37 18.38
CA GLN A 122 13.36 2.47 17.50
C GLN A 122 13.73 3.81 18.09
N ALA A 123 13.42 4.04 19.37
CA ALA A 123 13.76 5.29 20.06
C ALA A 123 15.27 5.53 20.06
N ALA A 124 16.06 4.48 20.29
CA ALA A 124 17.52 4.57 20.27
C ALA A 124 18.06 4.93 18.88
N LEU A 125 17.52 4.31 17.84
CA LEU A 125 17.91 4.59 16.45
C LEU A 125 17.55 6.02 16.05
N VAL A 126 16.36 6.47 16.37
CA VAL A 126 15.90 7.83 16.04
C VAL A 126 16.74 8.88 16.77
N ALA A 127 17.07 8.62 18.04
CA ALA A 127 17.92 9.53 18.81
C ALA A 127 19.33 9.68 18.22
N ALA A 128 19.82 8.69 17.50
CA ALA A 128 21.12 8.70 16.85
C ALA A 128 21.11 9.36 15.46
N LEU A 129 19.92 9.58 14.89
CA LEU A 129 19.78 10.19 13.56
C LEU A 129 19.99 11.70 13.62
N LEU A 130 20.57 12.24 12.56
CA LEU A 130 20.56 13.67 12.31
C LEU A 130 19.22 14.07 11.68
N PRO A 131 18.72 15.30 11.95
CA PRO A 131 17.51 15.80 11.26
C PRO A 131 17.69 15.83 9.75
N ASP A 132 18.89 16.22 9.29
CA ASP A 132 19.27 16.22 7.88
C ASP A 132 20.64 15.57 7.72
N PRO A 133 20.87 14.83 6.63
CA PRO A 133 22.17 14.20 6.40
C PRO A 133 23.24 15.26 6.14
N ARG A 134 24.48 14.96 6.52
CA ARG A 134 25.61 15.81 6.15
C ARG A 134 25.79 15.82 4.64
N PRO A 135 26.34 16.92 4.07
CA PRO A 135 26.66 16.96 2.65
C PRO A 135 27.55 15.80 2.23
N THR A 136 27.37 15.34 1.00
CA THR A 136 28.25 14.33 0.42
C THR A 136 29.67 14.88 0.33
N ARG A 137 30.65 14.04 0.59
CA ARG A 137 32.04 14.38 0.31
C ARG A 137 32.29 14.19 -1.17
N ASP A 138 32.75 15.25 -1.82
CA ASP A 138 33.24 15.18 -3.22
C ASP A 138 34.51 14.34 -3.30
#